data_61b39236a83a02834071ba91c69b73a3
#
_entry.id   61b39236a83a02834071ba91c69b73a3
#
_cell.length_a   1.000
_cell.length_b   1.000
_cell.length_c   1.000
_cell.angle_alpha   90.00
_cell.angle_beta   90.00
_cell.angle_gamma   90.00
#
_symmetry.space_group_name_H-M   'P 1'
#
loop_
_entity.id
_entity.type
_entity.pdbx_description
1 polymer ?
#
loop_
_entity_poly.entity_id
_entity_poly.type
_entity_poly.pdbx_seq_one_letter_code
_entity_poly.pdbx_strand_id
1 'polypeptide(L)'
;MRLGGCNLSCRWCDTPYTWDWTGVGDSGVAYDPKRELRPMPWTDVLRALLAYEVPLIVVSGGEPLSQQRRLLPLLRALTEAGRKVEIETNGTVVPQDDLVALGVRFNVSPKLSHSGDPQARRIVPDALRAFAAVPGTAFKFVCRTTSDLDEVAQLVDRYGTRPVWIMPEGQVPAEVGQHLSALGDDVVARGWNLTTRLHVAVWGDRRGV
;
A
#
# COMPACT_ATOMS: atom_id res chain seq x y z
N MET A 1 -2.08 -5.05 -10.67
CA MET A 1 -3.12 -6.01 -10.23
C MET A 1 -3.64 -5.57 -8.87
N ARG A 2 -4.98 -5.56 -8.65
CA ARG A 2 -5.60 -5.17 -7.38
C ARG A 2 -6.40 -6.33 -6.78
N LEU A 3 -6.18 -6.63 -5.52
CA LEU A 3 -6.81 -7.72 -4.79
C LEU A 3 -7.91 -7.20 -3.87
N GLY A 4 -8.93 -8.00 -3.63
CA GLY A 4 -9.96 -7.73 -2.63
C GLY A 4 -9.59 -8.28 -1.25
N GLY A 5 -10.21 -7.70 -0.23
CA GLY A 5 -10.00 -8.02 1.18
C GLY A 5 -8.88 -7.21 1.83
N CYS A 6 -9.19 -6.57 2.94
CA CYS A 6 -8.23 -5.88 3.79
C CYS A 6 -8.48 -6.26 5.25
N ASN A 7 -7.42 -6.33 6.03
CA ASN A 7 -7.49 -6.56 7.46
C ASN A 7 -7.56 -5.26 8.29
N LEU A 8 -7.48 -4.09 7.62
CA LEU A 8 -7.70 -2.76 8.18
C LEU A 8 -8.96 -2.12 7.59
N SER A 9 -9.41 -1.03 8.21
CA SER A 9 -10.63 -0.30 7.87
C SER A 9 -10.36 1.21 7.84
N CYS A 10 -9.30 1.60 7.12
CA CYS A 10 -8.87 3.00 7.06
C CYS A 10 -9.99 3.91 6.56
N ARG A 11 -10.36 4.93 7.33
CA ARG A 11 -11.49 5.83 7.05
C ARG A 11 -11.36 6.52 5.69
N TRP A 12 -10.19 7.04 5.38
CA TRP A 12 -9.85 7.75 4.13
C TRP A 12 -9.35 6.83 3.00
N CYS A 13 -9.68 5.53 3.04
CA CYS A 13 -9.22 4.59 2.02
C CYS A 13 -9.70 5.02 0.62
N ASP A 14 -8.78 5.09 -0.34
CA ASP A 14 -9.06 5.41 -1.74
C ASP A 14 -9.59 4.22 -2.55
N THR A 15 -9.59 3.03 -1.94
CA THR A 15 -10.09 1.81 -2.57
C THR A 15 -11.06 1.06 -1.65
N PRO A 16 -12.07 1.74 -1.08
CA PRO A 16 -13.00 1.13 -0.11
C PRO A 16 -13.78 -0.04 -0.71
N TYR A 17 -13.99 -0.06 -2.02
CA TYR A 17 -14.61 -1.17 -2.75
C TYR A 17 -13.86 -2.51 -2.66
N THR A 18 -12.65 -2.53 -2.07
CA THR A 18 -11.90 -3.77 -1.84
C THR A 18 -12.22 -4.43 -0.49
N TRP A 19 -12.89 -3.71 0.44
CA TRP A 19 -13.10 -4.20 1.81
C TRP A 19 -14.35 -3.66 2.52
N ASP A 20 -14.86 -2.47 2.16
CA ASP A 20 -15.94 -1.80 2.91
C ASP A 20 -17.33 -2.28 2.45
N TRP A 21 -17.74 -3.39 3.03
CA TRP A 21 -19.04 -4.00 2.73
C TRP A 21 -20.18 -3.41 3.57
N THR A 22 -19.91 -2.50 4.47
CA THR A 22 -20.84 -1.94 5.45
C THR A 22 -20.94 -0.41 5.44
N GLY A 23 -20.08 0.29 4.69
CA GLY A 23 -20.10 1.75 4.57
C GLY A 23 -19.51 2.47 5.80
N VAL A 24 -18.50 1.88 6.45
CA VAL A 24 -17.87 2.48 7.64
C VAL A 24 -16.73 3.45 7.31
N GLY A 25 -16.24 3.43 6.09
CA GLY A 25 -15.25 4.40 5.60
C GLY A 25 -15.86 5.77 5.34
N ASP A 26 -15.03 6.78 5.13
CA ASP A 26 -15.48 8.18 4.91
C ASP A 26 -16.32 8.34 3.62
N SER A 27 -16.27 7.37 2.68
CA SER A 27 -17.16 7.35 1.52
C SER A 27 -18.62 7.10 1.89
N GLY A 28 -18.89 6.49 3.05
CA GLY A 28 -20.23 6.10 3.50
C GLY A 28 -20.94 5.05 2.60
N VAL A 29 -20.22 4.48 1.62
CA VAL A 29 -20.78 3.54 0.65
C VAL A 29 -20.52 2.11 1.09
N ALA A 30 -21.62 1.33 1.27
CA ALA A 30 -21.54 -0.11 1.43
C ALA A 30 -21.41 -0.77 0.05
N TYR A 31 -20.25 -1.36 -0.23
CA TYR A 31 -19.98 -2.04 -1.50
C TYR A 31 -20.49 -3.48 -1.48
N ASP A 32 -20.96 -3.99 -2.61
CA ASP A 32 -21.36 -5.38 -2.76
C ASP A 32 -20.17 -6.25 -3.21
N PRO A 33 -19.63 -7.14 -2.36
CA PRO A 33 -18.49 -7.98 -2.72
C PRO A 33 -18.75 -8.85 -3.96
N LYS A 34 -20.00 -9.22 -4.25
CA LYS A 34 -20.33 -10.01 -5.46
C LYS A 34 -20.15 -9.20 -6.75
N ARG A 35 -20.27 -7.88 -6.68
CA ARG A 35 -20.04 -6.98 -7.82
C ARG A 35 -18.58 -6.56 -7.95
N GLU A 36 -17.90 -6.38 -6.80
CA GLU A 36 -16.55 -5.84 -6.75
C GLU A 36 -15.45 -6.90 -6.90
N LEU A 37 -15.70 -8.12 -6.42
CA LEU A 37 -14.71 -9.18 -6.42
C LEU A 37 -15.00 -10.22 -7.50
N ARG A 38 -13.94 -10.61 -8.22
CA ARG A 38 -13.98 -11.68 -9.23
C ARG A 38 -12.97 -12.74 -8.86
N PRO A 39 -13.40 -13.89 -8.32
CA PRO A 39 -12.51 -15.03 -8.14
C PRO A 39 -11.96 -15.50 -9.50
N MET A 40 -10.63 -15.58 -9.61
CA MET A 40 -9.95 -16.01 -10.83
C MET A 40 -8.86 -17.04 -10.49
N PRO A 41 -8.69 -18.10 -11.28
CA PRO A 41 -7.51 -18.94 -11.19
C PRO A 41 -6.24 -18.11 -11.43
N TRP A 42 -5.17 -18.38 -10.69
CA TRP A 42 -3.92 -17.63 -10.83
C TRP A 42 -3.32 -17.74 -12.25
N THR A 43 -3.56 -18.84 -12.96
CA THR A 43 -3.13 -19.05 -14.34
C THR A 43 -3.78 -18.09 -15.33
N ASP A 44 -5.06 -17.74 -15.10
CA ASP A 44 -5.78 -16.79 -15.94
C ASP A 44 -5.32 -15.37 -15.64
N VAL A 45 -5.04 -15.06 -14.36
CA VAL A 45 -4.42 -13.80 -13.95
C VAL A 45 -3.03 -13.65 -14.58
N LEU A 46 -2.21 -14.73 -14.54
CA LEU A 46 -0.88 -14.73 -15.19
C LEU A 46 -0.99 -14.40 -16.69
N ARG A 47 -1.88 -15.10 -17.40
CA ARG A 47 -2.10 -14.85 -18.83
C ARG A 47 -2.48 -13.41 -19.11
N ALA A 48 -3.39 -12.86 -18.33
CA ALA A 48 -3.83 -11.48 -18.48
C ALA A 48 -2.70 -10.46 -18.21
N LEU A 49 -1.87 -10.70 -17.19
CA LEU A 49 -0.74 -9.82 -16.85
C LEU A 49 0.39 -9.89 -17.88
N LEU A 50 0.68 -11.07 -18.42
CA LEU A 50 1.73 -11.26 -19.44
C LEU A 50 1.35 -10.67 -20.80
N ALA A 51 0.07 -10.41 -21.04
CA ALA A 51 -0.39 -9.69 -22.24
C ALA A 51 0.07 -8.22 -22.28
N TYR A 52 0.47 -7.65 -21.15
CA TYR A 52 1.05 -6.30 -21.11
C TYR A 52 2.57 -6.37 -21.27
N GLU A 53 3.11 -5.58 -22.20
CA GLU A 53 4.56 -5.46 -22.41
C GLU A 53 5.21 -4.47 -21.44
N VAL A 54 5.06 -4.73 -20.15
CA VAL A 54 5.61 -3.89 -19.08
C VAL A 54 6.61 -4.68 -18.23
N PRO A 55 7.73 -4.07 -17.82
CA PRO A 55 8.74 -4.77 -17.03
C PRO A 55 8.35 -4.96 -15.54
N LEU A 56 7.41 -4.15 -15.03
CA LEU A 56 7.02 -4.12 -13.62
C LEU A 56 5.55 -4.46 -13.46
N ILE A 57 5.27 -5.40 -12.57
CA ILE A 57 3.92 -5.74 -12.11
C ILE A 57 3.79 -5.29 -10.65
N VAL A 58 2.88 -4.36 -10.39
CA VAL A 58 2.53 -3.96 -9.03
C VAL A 58 1.33 -4.76 -8.56
N VAL A 59 1.48 -5.39 -7.39
CA VAL A 59 0.43 -6.13 -6.69
C VAL A 59 -0.04 -5.28 -5.52
N SER A 60 -1.25 -4.78 -5.60
CA SER A 60 -1.89 -3.92 -4.61
C SER A 60 -3.29 -4.45 -4.29
N GLY A 61 -4.08 -3.72 -3.52
CA GLY A 61 -5.49 -4.06 -3.28
C GLY A 61 -5.98 -3.60 -1.93
N GLY A 62 -6.69 -4.46 -1.20
CA GLY A 62 -6.88 -4.34 0.22
C GLY A 62 -5.54 -4.60 0.93
N GLU A 63 -5.31 -5.85 1.40
CA GLU A 63 -4.00 -6.27 1.90
C GLU A 63 -3.55 -7.55 1.18
N PRO A 64 -2.59 -7.44 0.22
CA PRO A 64 -2.13 -8.59 -0.56
C PRO A 64 -1.56 -9.73 0.28
N LEU A 65 -0.84 -9.42 1.35
CA LEU A 65 -0.18 -10.43 2.16
C LEU A 65 -1.15 -11.24 3.03
N SER A 66 -2.39 -10.81 3.19
CA SER A 66 -3.44 -11.66 3.77
C SER A 66 -3.69 -12.94 2.95
N GLN A 67 -3.30 -12.94 1.68
CA GLN A 67 -3.42 -14.10 0.79
C GLN A 67 -2.08 -14.52 0.15
N GLN A 68 -0.95 -14.21 0.79
CA GLN A 68 0.39 -14.42 0.22
C GLN A 68 0.64 -15.88 -0.22
N ARG A 69 0.13 -16.89 0.51
CA ARG A 69 0.25 -18.30 0.12
C ARG A 69 -0.41 -18.60 -1.23
N ARG A 70 -1.56 -17.97 -1.51
CA ARG A 70 -2.28 -18.13 -2.78
C ARG A 70 -1.63 -17.37 -3.92
N LEU A 71 -0.92 -16.27 -3.60
CA LEU A 71 -0.20 -15.47 -4.58
C LEU A 71 1.12 -16.11 -5.02
N LEU A 72 1.76 -16.90 -4.18
CA LEU A 72 3.10 -17.43 -4.40
C LEU A 72 3.28 -18.12 -5.79
N PRO A 73 2.37 -19.00 -6.29
CA PRO A 73 2.50 -19.57 -7.62
C PRO A 73 2.49 -18.53 -8.74
N LEU A 74 1.61 -17.53 -8.64
CA LEU A 74 1.54 -16.44 -9.63
C LEU A 74 2.81 -15.62 -9.65
N LEU A 75 3.30 -15.22 -8.46
CA LEU A 75 4.48 -14.35 -8.33
C LEU A 75 5.73 -15.06 -8.82
N ARG A 76 5.87 -16.35 -8.54
CA ARG A 76 6.95 -17.20 -9.06
C ARG A 76 6.92 -17.23 -10.60
N ALA A 77 5.77 -17.51 -11.20
CA ALA A 77 5.63 -17.55 -12.65
C ALA A 77 5.90 -16.19 -13.32
N LEU A 78 5.53 -15.08 -12.67
CA LEU A 78 5.86 -13.72 -13.16
C LEU A 78 7.37 -13.45 -13.11
N THR A 79 8.05 -13.80 -12.02
CA THR A 79 9.50 -13.63 -11.91
C THR A 79 10.26 -14.54 -12.88
N GLU A 80 9.84 -15.79 -13.07
CA GLU A 80 10.38 -16.71 -14.08
C GLU A 80 10.18 -16.20 -15.51
N ALA A 81 9.09 -15.47 -15.77
CA ALA A 81 8.86 -14.77 -17.03
C ALA A 81 9.63 -13.44 -17.16
N GLY A 82 10.57 -13.14 -16.25
CA GLY A 82 11.42 -11.96 -16.28
C GLY A 82 10.73 -10.66 -15.84
N ARG A 83 9.53 -10.74 -15.24
CA ARG A 83 8.84 -9.55 -14.72
C ARG A 83 9.38 -9.18 -13.33
N LYS A 84 9.63 -7.91 -13.09
CA LYS A 84 9.84 -7.37 -11.74
C LYS A 84 8.48 -7.31 -11.05
N VAL A 85 8.45 -7.70 -9.78
CA VAL A 85 7.23 -7.64 -8.97
C VAL A 85 7.45 -6.70 -7.79
N GLU A 86 6.48 -5.83 -7.55
CA GLU A 86 6.39 -4.97 -6.37
C GLU A 86 5.07 -5.21 -5.66
N ILE A 87 5.11 -5.34 -4.34
CA ILE A 87 3.92 -5.55 -3.49
C ILE A 87 3.71 -4.30 -2.65
N GLU A 88 2.54 -3.67 -2.79
CA GLU A 88 2.08 -2.63 -1.88
C GLU A 88 1.31 -3.27 -0.72
N THR A 89 1.82 -3.14 0.49
CA THR A 89 1.25 -3.71 1.71
C THR A 89 1.08 -2.67 2.81
N ASN A 90 0.12 -2.87 3.70
CA ASN A 90 -0.05 -2.02 4.88
C ASN A 90 0.95 -2.32 6.01
N GLY A 91 1.79 -3.34 5.86
CA GLY A 91 2.85 -3.68 6.81
C GLY A 91 2.40 -4.40 8.08
N THR A 92 1.20 -4.96 8.11
CA THR A 92 0.66 -5.66 9.28
C THR A 92 0.82 -7.18 9.24
N VAL A 93 1.20 -7.74 8.09
CA VAL A 93 1.38 -9.17 7.89
C VAL A 93 2.86 -9.45 7.62
N VAL A 94 3.46 -10.35 8.37
CA VAL A 94 4.86 -10.76 8.16
C VAL A 94 5.00 -11.41 6.79
N PRO A 95 5.94 -10.96 5.92
CA PRO A 95 6.18 -11.61 4.65
C PRO A 95 6.76 -13.01 4.86
N GLN A 96 6.30 -14.01 4.08
CA GLN A 96 6.83 -15.36 4.14
C GLN A 96 8.21 -15.44 3.46
N ASP A 97 9.09 -16.29 3.98
CA ASP A 97 10.45 -16.45 3.44
C ASP A 97 10.44 -16.84 1.96
N ASP A 98 9.54 -17.73 1.55
CA ASP A 98 9.38 -18.11 0.14
C ASP A 98 9.05 -16.93 -0.78
N LEU A 99 8.29 -15.96 -0.27
CA LEU A 99 7.94 -14.75 -1.00
C LEU A 99 9.14 -13.80 -1.09
N VAL A 100 9.87 -13.64 0.01
CA VAL A 100 11.11 -12.83 0.06
C VAL A 100 12.16 -13.42 -0.87
N ALA A 101 12.31 -14.74 -0.89
CA ALA A 101 13.27 -15.47 -1.74
C ALA A 101 13.01 -15.29 -3.25
N LEU A 102 11.80 -14.90 -3.67
CA LEU A 102 11.52 -14.55 -5.07
C LEU A 102 12.14 -13.20 -5.51
N GLY A 103 12.72 -12.44 -4.60
CA GLY A 103 13.28 -11.12 -4.91
C GLY A 103 12.23 -10.04 -5.23
N VAL A 104 10.99 -10.23 -4.78
CA VAL A 104 9.95 -9.20 -4.89
C VAL A 104 10.30 -7.98 -4.04
N ARG A 105 9.96 -6.79 -4.51
CA ARG A 105 10.13 -5.55 -3.74
C ARG A 105 8.88 -5.26 -2.93
N PHE A 106 9.06 -4.68 -1.76
CA PHE A 106 7.96 -4.26 -0.91
C PHE A 106 7.89 -2.74 -0.81
N ASN A 107 6.71 -2.20 -1.06
CA ASN A 107 6.33 -0.83 -0.78
C ASN A 107 5.37 -0.87 0.41
N VAL A 108 5.93 -0.68 1.60
CA VAL A 108 5.21 -0.86 2.87
C VAL A 108 4.59 0.48 3.28
N SER A 109 3.30 0.50 3.53
CA SER A 109 2.57 1.72 3.91
C SER A 109 1.90 1.56 5.28
N PRO A 110 2.65 1.65 6.38
CA PRO A 110 2.08 1.59 7.72
C PRO A 110 1.05 2.71 7.91
N LYS A 111 -0.08 2.39 8.54
CA LYS A 111 -1.15 3.36 8.73
C LYS A 111 -0.94 4.13 10.01
N LEU A 112 -1.07 5.46 9.94
CA LEU A 112 -0.94 6.37 11.07
C LEU A 112 -2.27 6.48 11.85
N SER A 113 -2.23 7.17 12.96
CA SER A 113 -3.37 7.30 13.90
C SER A 113 -4.64 7.83 13.22
N HIS A 114 -4.49 8.76 12.28
CA HIS A 114 -5.60 9.35 11.53
C HIS A 114 -6.32 8.36 10.59
N SER A 115 -5.81 7.13 10.41
CA SER A 115 -6.54 6.09 9.66
C SER A 115 -7.81 5.62 10.36
N GLY A 116 -7.89 5.83 11.69
CA GLY A 116 -9.01 5.41 12.52
C GLY A 116 -8.90 3.97 13.03
N ASP A 117 -7.99 3.16 12.53
CA ASP A 117 -7.74 1.82 13.08
C ASP A 117 -6.98 1.90 14.42
N PRO A 118 -7.29 1.02 15.39
CA PRO A 118 -6.54 0.93 16.65
C PRO A 118 -5.05 0.63 16.40
N GLN A 119 -4.16 1.23 17.19
CA GLN A 119 -2.72 1.07 17.03
C GLN A 119 -2.29 -0.41 16.99
N ALA A 120 -2.85 -1.25 17.86
CA ALA A 120 -2.53 -2.68 17.92
C ALA A 120 -2.87 -3.44 16.62
N ARG A 121 -3.79 -2.93 15.79
CA ARG A 121 -4.12 -3.52 14.49
C ARG A 121 -3.23 -2.99 13.36
N ARG A 122 -2.93 -1.68 13.36
CA ARG A 122 -2.23 -1.01 12.26
C ARG A 122 -0.71 -1.03 12.38
N ILE A 123 -0.18 -1.24 13.60
CA ILE A 123 1.26 -1.31 13.88
C ILE A 123 1.58 -2.69 14.48
N VAL A 124 2.14 -3.55 13.65
CA VAL A 124 2.58 -4.91 14.02
C VAL A 124 4.10 -4.92 14.06
N PRO A 125 4.72 -4.88 15.25
CA PRO A 125 6.16 -4.74 15.40
C PRO A 125 6.99 -5.76 14.63
N ASP A 126 6.58 -7.03 14.66
CA ASP A 126 7.33 -8.11 14.02
C ASP A 126 7.26 -8.01 12.49
N ALA A 127 6.12 -7.59 11.93
CA ALA A 127 5.99 -7.35 10.50
C ALA A 127 6.88 -6.18 10.05
N LEU A 128 6.86 -5.05 10.78
CA LEU A 128 7.67 -3.88 10.44
C LEU A 128 9.17 -4.19 10.49
N ARG A 129 9.63 -4.92 11.52
CA ARG A 129 11.03 -5.36 11.62
C ARG A 129 11.41 -6.32 10.49
N ALA A 130 10.52 -7.26 10.17
CA ALA A 130 10.75 -8.19 9.06
C ALA A 130 10.93 -7.44 7.74
N PHE A 131 10.05 -6.47 7.42
CA PHE A 131 10.20 -5.64 6.23
C PHE A 131 11.46 -4.77 6.25
N ALA A 132 11.83 -4.19 7.38
CA ALA A 132 13.04 -3.40 7.51
C ALA A 132 14.31 -4.21 7.24
N ALA A 133 14.27 -5.52 7.44
CA ALA A 133 15.37 -6.44 7.15
C ALA A 133 15.42 -6.91 5.68
N VAL A 134 14.36 -6.70 4.89
CA VAL A 134 14.33 -7.11 3.47
C VAL A 134 14.96 -6.03 2.60
N PRO A 135 16.06 -6.32 1.87
CA PRO A 135 16.70 -5.36 0.97
C PRO A 135 15.72 -4.83 -0.11
N GLY A 136 15.81 -3.54 -0.39
CA GLY A 136 14.99 -2.90 -1.42
C GLY A 136 13.55 -2.58 -0.97
N THR A 137 13.20 -2.80 0.30
CA THR A 137 11.94 -2.33 0.88
C THR A 137 11.94 -0.80 0.99
N ALA A 138 10.81 -0.18 0.65
CA ALA A 138 10.55 1.24 0.89
C ALA A 138 9.35 1.39 1.83
N PHE A 139 9.39 2.40 2.70
CA PHE A 139 8.29 2.72 3.62
C PHE A 139 7.62 4.03 3.21
N LYS A 140 6.36 3.95 2.83
CA LYS A 140 5.55 5.07 2.35
C LYS A 140 4.46 5.40 3.37
N PHE A 141 4.50 6.59 3.93
CA PHE A 141 3.53 7.06 4.91
C PHE A 141 2.60 8.11 4.29
N VAL A 142 1.31 7.93 4.48
CA VAL A 142 0.29 8.89 4.06
C VAL A 142 0.10 9.88 5.20
N CYS A 143 0.36 11.16 4.95
CA CYS A 143 0.37 12.22 5.97
C CYS A 143 -0.47 13.42 5.55
N ARG A 144 -1.08 14.11 6.53
CA ARG A 144 -1.85 15.35 6.36
C ARG A 144 -1.20 16.54 7.06
N THR A 145 -0.62 16.28 8.22
CA THR A 145 -0.13 17.32 9.14
C THR A 145 1.28 17.00 9.62
N THR A 146 1.95 17.99 10.19
CA THR A 146 3.28 17.83 10.78
C THR A 146 3.29 16.86 11.97
N SER A 147 2.17 16.76 12.71
CA SER A 147 2.04 15.74 13.78
C SER A 147 2.07 14.30 13.26
N ASP A 148 1.64 14.08 12.01
CA ASP A 148 1.78 12.76 11.38
C ASP A 148 3.27 12.44 11.14
N LEU A 149 4.09 13.45 10.81
CA LEU A 149 5.54 13.26 10.65
C LEU A 149 6.23 12.89 11.98
N ASP A 150 5.72 13.34 13.11
CA ASP A 150 6.23 12.96 14.42
C ASP A 150 5.89 11.50 14.74
N GLU A 151 4.71 11.03 14.38
CA GLU A 151 4.36 9.61 14.47
C GLU A 151 5.25 8.76 13.55
N VAL A 152 5.52 9.21 12.32
CA VAL A 152 6.48 8.54 11.41
C VAL A 152 7.87 8.46 12.05
N ALA A 153 8.38 9.54 12.65
CA ALA A 153 9.68 9.55 13.32
C ALA A 153 9.76 8.48 14.41
N GLN A 154 8.72 8.34 15.23
CA GLN A 154 8.65 7.30 16.27
C GLN A 154 8.70 5.89 15.67
N LEU A 155 8.04 5.65 14.53
CA LEU A 155 8.06 4.35 13.84
C LEU A 155 9.45 4.06 13.24
N VAL A 156 10.09 5.08 12.67
CA VAL A 156 11.46 5.00 12.13
C VAL A 156 12.45 4.62 13.22
N ASP A 157 12.41 5.33 14.35
CA ASP A 157 13.34 5.11 15.46
C ASP A 157 13.12 3.74 16.12
N ARG A 158 11.86 3.31 16.23
CA ARG A 158 11.52 2.06 16.93
C ARG A 158 11.70 0.81 16.08
N TYR A 159 11.49 0.89 14.75
CA TYR A 159 11.42 -0.29 13.88
C TYR A 159 12.38 -0.25 12.69
N GLY A 160 13.12 0.86 12.49
CA GLY A 160 14.06 0.97 11.39
C GLY A 160 13.40 1.11 10.01
N THR A 161 12.20 1.66 9.93
CA THR A 161 11.38 1.76 8.71
C THR A 161 11.98 2.77 7.70
N ARG A 162 13.06 2.40 7.02
CA ARG A 162 13.80 3.21 6.05
C ARG A 162 13.98 2.48 4.72
N PRO A 163 14.09 3.18 3.57
CA PRO A 163 13.94 4.65 3.39
C PRO A 163 12.49 5.10 3.57
N VAL A 164 12.34 6.35 4.07
CA VAL A 164 11.03 6.97 4.32
C VAL A 164 10.58 7.76 3.09
N TRP A 165 9.34 7.54 2.69
CA TRP A 165 8.61 8.30 1.67
C TRP A 165 7.34 8.88 2.28
N ILE A 166 7.21 10.20 2.25
CA ILE A 166 6.00 10.89 2.68
C ILE A 166 5.14 11.18 1.46
N MET A 167 3.88 10.79 1.53
CA MET A 167 2.88 11.02 0.51
C MET A 167 1.73 11.81 1.13
N PRO A 168 1.35 12.98 0.56
CA PRO A 168 0.21 13.73 1.05
C PRO A 168 -1.09 12.91 0.89
N GLU A 169 -1.92 12.95 1.93
CA GLU A 169 -3.28 12.43 1.86
C GLU A 169 -4.16 13.37 1.02
N GLY A 170 -5.21 12.87 0.40
CA GLY A 170 -6.19 13.64 -0.37
C GLY A 170 -6.75 12.84 -1.55
N GLN A 171 -8.00 13.13 -1.91
CA GLN A 171 -8.72 12.49 -3.01
C GLN A 171 -8.89 13.42 -4.22
N VAL A 172 -8.65 14.71 -4.01
CA VAL A 172 -8.69 15.72 -5.08
C VAL A 172 -7.37 16.47 -5.18
N PRO A 173 -7.00 17.01 -6.36
CA PRO A 173 -5.72 17.68 -6.56
C PRO A 173 -5.46 18.84 -5.59
N ALA A 174 -6.49 19.59 -5.22
CA ALA A 174 -6.38 20.73 -4.30
C ALA A 174 -5.95 20.30 -2.89
N GLU A 175 -6.53 19.23 -2.34
CA GLU A 175 -6.16 18.68 -1.03
C GLU A 175 -4.73 18.14 -1.05
N VAL A 176 -4.40 17.35 -2.09
CA VAL A 176 -3.04 16.82 -2.25
C VAL A 176 -2.02 17.96 -2.31
N GLY A 177 -2.30 19.01 -3.08
CA GLY A 177 -1.43 20.19 -3.19
C GLY A 177 -1.28 20.94 -1.86
N GLN A 178 -2.37 21.13 -1.12
CA GLN A 178 -2.36 21.78 0.19
C GLN A 178 -1.49 20.99 1.20
N HIS A 179 -1.71 19.69 1.32
CA HIS A 179 -0.94 18.85 2.24
C HIS A 179 0.54 18.73 1.80
N LEU A 180 0.79 18.66 0.48
CA LEU A 180 2.15 18.64 -0.05
C LEU A 180 2.93 19.90 0.36
N SER A 181 2.32 21.08 0.21
CA SER A 181 2.92 22.36 0.61
C SER A 181 3.12 22.47 2.11
N ALA A 182 2.16 21.98 2.91
CA ALA A 182 2.24 22.04 4.37
C ALA A 182 3.32 21.12 4.96
N LEU A 183 3.68 20.03 4.27
CA LEU A 183 4.62 19.02 4.77
C LEU A 183 6.04 19.21 4.21
N GLY A 184 6.20 19.92 3.10
CA GLY A 184 7.42 19.92 2.28
C GLY A 184 8.68 20.25 3.05
N ASP A 185 8.72 21.39 3.73
CA ASP A 185 9.89 21.88 4.45
C ASP A 185 10.30 20.94 5.59
N ASP A 186 9.33 20.43 6.36
CA ASP A 186 9.57 19.49 7.46
C ASP A 186 10.09 18.14 6.97
N VAL A 187 9.60 17.66 5.83
CA VAL A 187 10.09 16.41 5.21
C VAL A 187 11.54 16.57 4.77
N VAL A 188 11.89 17.69 4.12
CA VAL A 188 13.25 18.01 3.70
C VAL A 188 14.17 18.13 4.91
N ALA A 189 13.75 18.85 5.96
CA ALA A 189 14.54 19.01 7.20
C ALA A 189 14.83 17.67 7.90
N ARG A 190 13.95 16.68 7.76
CA ARG A 190 14.15 15.32 8.30
C ARG A 190 15.00 14.41 7.38
N GLY A 191 15.39 14.87 6.21
CA GLY A 191 16.13 14.08 5.22
C GLY A 191 15.30 12.92 4.63
N TRP A 192 13.99 13.06 4.57
CA TRP A 192 13.07 12.07 4.00
C TRP A 192 12.72 12.39 2.56
N ASN A 193 12.18 11.39 1.86
CA ASN A 193 11.69 11.57 0.49
C ASN A 193 10.24 12.07 0.51
N LEU A 194 9.92 12.95 -0.42
CA LEU A 194 8.57 13.44 -0.65
C LEU A 194 8.08 12.90 -2.01
N THR A 195 6.83 12.45 -2.05
CA THR A 195 6.18 12.03 -3.29
C THR A 195 4.78 12.64 -3.36
N THR A 196 4.08 12.42 -4.47
CA THR A 196 2.70 12.88 -4.63
C THR A 196 1.79 11.75 -5.09
N ARG A 197 0.50 12.02 -5.10
CA ARG A 197 -0.52 11.13 -5.69
C ARG A 197 -0.70 11.51 -7.17
N LEU A 198 0.23 11.08 -8.00
CA LEU A 198 0.26 11.48 -9.41
C LEU A 198 -1.04 11.11 -10.15
N HIS A 199 -1.63 9.95 -9.85
CA HIS A 199 -2.92 9.55 -10.44
C HIS A 199 -4.05 10.51 -10.08
N VAL A 200 -4.08 11.06 -8.85
CA VAL A 200 -5.06 12.08 -8.46
C VAL A 200 -4.83 13.37 -9.23
N ALA A 201 -3.58 13.78 -9.42
CA ALA A 201 -3.25 14.99 -10.18
C ALA A 201 -3.64 14.88 -11.66
N VAL A 202 -3.53 13.68 -12.26
CA VAL A 202 -3.82 13.45 -13.68
C VAL A 202 -5.28 13.10 -13.95
N TRP A 203 -5.88 12.24 -13.12
CA TRP A 203 -7.21 11.66 -13.39
C TRP A 203 -8.25 11.92 -12.29
N GLY A 204 -7.89 12.64 -11.22
CA GLY A 204 -8.76 12.84 -10.06
C GLY A 204 -9.03 11.52 -9.34
N ASP A 205 -10.26 11.36 -8.83
CA ASP A 205 -10.72 10.13 -8.15
C ASP A 205 -11.24 9.07 -9.15
N ARG A 206 -10.70 9.05 -10.35
CA ARG A 206 -11.12 8.08 -11.38
C ARG A 206 -10.62 6.68 -11.04
N ARG A 207 -11.55 5.72 -10.96
CA ARG A 207 -11.26 4.32 -10.70
C ARG A 207 -10.69 3.60 -11.93
N GLY A 208 -9.65 2.79 -11.75
CA GLY A 208 -9.12 1.90 -12.78
C GLY A 208 -8.12 2.54 -13.75
N VAL A 209 -7.47 3.62 -13.32
CA VAL A 209 -6.41 4.32 -14.07
C VAL A 209 -5.05 4.09 -13.43
#